data_1cf5b1b9a9f01c7641bb79cd0d92544b
#
_entry.id   1cf5b1b9a9f01c7641bb79cd0d92544b
#
_cell.length_a   1.000
_cell.length_b   1.000
_cell.length_c   1.000
_cell.angle_alpha   90.00
_cell.angle_beta   90.00
_cell.angle_gamma   90.00
#
_symmetry.space_group_name_H-M   'P 1'
#
loop_
_entity.id
_entity.type
_entity.pdbx_description
1 polymer ?
#
loop_
_entity_poly.entity_id
_entity_poly.type
_entity_poly.pdbx_seq_one_letter_code
_entity_poly.pdbx_strand_id
1 'polypeptide(L)'
;PGTATTSLFTREGEARVGLSTGERVRTKLVIAADGRNSSMRTAAGIRVKTSRYGQKALAFAVTHDTPHENISTEIHRSGGPFTLVPLPDRDGRPCSAIVWMDDGKLSQQRMEMDVAQFETVMSERSCHLFGDLKLASHRSIWPIISQKAARLSGERIALIAEAAHVVPPIGAQGLNMSLTDTATLLDLAVARPDGLGDRVMMDAYHASRHRDVALRVQGVDLLNRASQASAPALRDVRAVGLNALYALTPVRHTLMQMGLGIK
;
A
#
# COMPACT_ATOMS: atom_id res chain seq x y z
N PRO A 1 3.17 -22.15 7.23
CA PRO A 1 4.21 -21.24 7.69
C PRO A 1 5.58 -21.90 7.56
N GLY A 2 6.63 -21.12 7.19
CA GLY A 2 7.98 -21.66 7.08
C GLY A 2 8.32 -22.35 5.74
N THR A 3 7.39 -22.41 4.79
CA THR A 3 7.62 -23.01 3.47
C THR A 3 7.60 -21.92 2.39
N ALA A 4 8.63 -21.88 1.56
CA ALA A 4 8.74 -20.97 0.41
C ALA A 4 8.41 -21.72 -0.89
N THR A 5 7.90 -20.96 -1.88
CA THR A 5 7.75 -21.45 -3.26
C THR A 5 9.08 -21.30 -4.00
N THR A 6 9.51 -22.33 -4.74
CA THR A 6 10.81 -22.38 -5.40
C THR A 6 10.74 -22.40 -6.92
N SER A 7 9.63 -22.90 -7.48
CA SER A 7 9.42 -22.99 -8.91
C SER A 7 7.96 -22.95 -9.29
N LEU A 8 7.69 -22.51 -10.51
CA LEU A 8 6.37 -22.55 -11.14
C LEU A 8 6.51 -23.16 -12.53
N PHE A 9 5.71 -24.16 -12.82
CA PHE A 9 5.53 -24.69 -14.15
C PHE A 9 4.04 -24.66 -14.50
N THR A 10 3.69 -24.11 -15.64
CA THR A 10 2.30 -23.98 -16.11
C THR A 10 2.11 -24.61 -17.46
N ARG A 11 0.93 -25.15 -17.70
CA ARG A 11 0.43 -25.61 -18.99
C ARG A 11 -1.10 -25.50 -19.01
N GLU A 12 -1.71 -25.68 -20.16
CA GLU A 12 -3.14 -25.47 -20.37
C GLU A 12 -4.04 -26.18 -19.32
N GLY A 13 -3.69 -27.39 -18.87
CA GLY A 13 -4.51 -28.16 -17.94
C GLY A 13 -4.21 -27.96 -16.45
N GLU A 14 -3.01 -27.50 -16.07
CA GLU A 14 -2.59 -27.45 -14.68
C GLU A 14 -1.39 -26.50 -14.43
N ALA A 15 -1.21 -26.14 -13.18
CA ALA A 15 0.04 -25.56 -12.68
C ALA A 15 0.69 -26.51 -11.67
N ARG A 16 2.02 -26.46 -11.59
CA ARG A 16 2.82 -27.18 -10.58
C ARG A 16 3.74 -26.19 -9.90
N VAL A 17 3.65 -26.16 -8.57
CA VAL A 17 4.48 -25.29 -7.73
C VAL A 17 5.42 -26.16 -6.91
N GLY A 18 6.72 -25.90 -7.02
CA GLY A 18 7.72 -26.50 -6.16
C GLY A 18 7.83 -25.76 -4.83
N LEU A 19 8.03 -26.48 -3.76
CA LEU A 19 8.18 -25.98 -2.41
C LEU A 19 9.60 -26.18 -1.89
N SER A 20 10.03 -25.36 -0.93
CA SER A 20 11.34 -25.48 -0.27
C SER A 20 11.55 -26.77 0.51
N THR A 21 10.46 -27.49 0.80
CA THR A 21 10.47 -28.84 1.40
C THR A 21 10.86 -29.93 0.40
N GLY A 22 10.97 -29.60 -0.91
CA GLY A 22 11.15 -30.59 -1.99
C GLY A 22 9.83 -31.14 -2.57
N GLU A 23 8.71 -30.83 -1.93
CA GLU A 23 7.38 -31.23 -2.40
C GLU A 23 6.94 -30.42 -3.62
N ARG A 24 5.98 -30.98 -4.37
CA ARG A 24 5.34 -30.33 -5.51
C ARG A 24 3.83 -30.35 -5.33
N VAL A 25 3.21 -29.17 -5.45
CA VAL A 25 1.76 -29.01 -5.42
C VAL A 25 1.26 -28.89 -6.86
N ARG A 26 0.28 -29.70 -7.22
CA ARG A 26 -0.44 -29.63 -8.49
C ARG A 26 -1.79 -28.94 -8.27
N THR A 27 -2.12 -27.94 -9.10
CA THR A 27 -3.33 -27.14 -8.94
C THR A 27 -3.87 -26.65 -10.30
N LYS A 28 -5.14 -26.24 -10.34
CA LYS A 28 -5.75 -25.59 -11.50
C LYS A 28 -5.42 -24.09 -11.57
N LEU A 29 -5.18 -23.44 -10.43
CA LEU A 29 -4.88 -22.01 -10.33
C LEU A 29 -3.86 -21.76 -9.24
N VAL A 30 -2.89 -20.90 -9.50
CA VAL A 30 -1.97 -20.32 -8.53
C VAL A 30 -2.37 -18.87 -8.30
N ILE A 31 -2.49 -18.46 -7.05
CA ILE A 31 -2.72 -17.06 -6.66
C ILE A 31 -1.45 -16.57 -5.98
N ALA A 32 -0.69 -15.70 -6.66
CA ALA A 32 0.53 -15.11 -6.13
C ALA A 32 0.19 -13.88 -5.30
N ALA A 33 0.37 -13.99 -3.98
CA ALA A 33 0.23 -12.95 -2.98
C ALA A 33 1.51 -12.81 -2.14
N ASP A 34 2.66 -13.17 -2.73
CA ASP A 34 3.97 -13.32 -2.11
C ASP A 34 4.78 -12.01 -2.04
N GLY A 35 4.08 -10.86 -2.10
CA GLY A 35 4.62 -9.54 -1.82
C GLY A 35 5.35 -8.88 -3.01
N ARG A 36 5.90 -7.70 -2.75
CA ARG A 36 6.51 -6.83 -3.77
C ARG A 36 7.66 -7.47 -4.56
N ASN A 37 8.35 -8.41 -3.97
CA ASN A 37 9.46 -9.15 -4.59
C ASN A 37 9.02 -10.54 -5.07
N SER A 38 7.76 -10.71 -5.44
CA SER A 38 7.11 -11.96 -5.82
C SER A 38 7.99 -12.86 -6.68
N SER A 39 8.32 -14.02 -6.13
CA SER A 39 9.04 -15.09 -6.82
C SER A 39 8.15 -15.77 -7.88
N MET A 40 6.84 -15.87 -7.58
CA MET A 40 5.88 -16.47 -8.50
C MET A 40 5.62 -15.58 -9.71
N ARG A 41 5.55 -14.24 -9.54
CA ARG A 41 5.50 -13.30 -10.66
C ARG A 41 6.72 -13.45 -11.56
N THR A 42 7.91 -13.54 -10.97
CA THR A 42 9.17 -13.71 -11.71
C THR A 42 9.20 -15.04 -12.44
N ALA A 43 8.80 -16.14 -11.80
CA ALA A 43 8.72 -17.46 -12.40
C ALA A 43 7.71 -17.54 -13.55
N ALA A 44 6.63 -16.74 -13.47
CA ALA A 44 5.65 -16.60 -14.56
C ALA A 44 6.14 -15.69 -15.72
N GLY A 45 7.35 -15.16 -15.68
CA GLY A 45 7.90 -14.25 -16.69
C GLY A 45 7.20 -12.88 -16.77
N ILE A 46 6.44 -12.50 -15.75
CA ILE A 46 5.69 -11.24 -15.74
C ILE A 46 6.59 -10.11 -15.24
N ARG A 47 6.88 -9.16 -16.14
CA ARG A 47 7.68 -7.98 -15.83
C ARG A 47 6.93 -7.01 -14.91
N VAL A 48 7.69 -6.24 -14.11
CA VAL A 48 7.17 -5.18 -13.23
C VAL A 48 7.87 -3.87 -13.56
N LYS A 49 7.09 -2.77 -13.60
CA LYS A 49 7.62 -1.40 -13.65
C LYS A 49 7.68 -0.87 -12.23
N THR A 50 8.86 -0.41 -11.79
CA THR A 50 9.08 0.17 -10.45
C THR A 50 9.49 1.63 -10.58
N SER A 51 8.81 2.51 -9.83
CA SER A 51 9.19 3.90 -9.62
C SER A 51 9.70 4.07 -8.20
N ARG A 52 10.83 4.76 -8.04
CA ARG A 52 11.45 5.06 -6.73
C ARG A 52 11.41 6.56 -6.51
N TYR A 53 11.09 6.99 -5.28
CA TYR A 53 10.89 8.41 -4.96
C TYR A 53 12.04 9.01 -4.13
N GLY A 54 13.01 8.19 -3.72
CA GLY A 54 14.05 8.62 -2.79
C GLY A 54 13.56 8.77 -1.34
N GLN A 55 12.25 8.62 -1.11
CA GLN A 55 11.64 8.67 0.20
C GLN A 55 11.73 7.33 0.93
N LYS A 56 11.69 7.40 2.26
CA LYS A 56 11.42 6.27 3.15
C LYS A 56 10.25 6.61 4.08
N ALA A 57 9.58 5.59 4.59
CA ALA A 57 8.62 5.72 5.67
C ALA A 57 9.17 5.12 6.95
N LEU A 58 8.99 5.82 8.05
CA LEU A 58 9.11 5.30 9.41
C LEU A 58 7.74 4.83 9.86
N ALA A 59 7.64 3.66 10.49
CA ALA A 59 6.43 3.23 11.15
C ALA A 59 6.72 2.75 12.56
N PHE A 60 5.86 3.17 13.45
CA PHE A 60 5.94 2.90 14.89
C PHE A 60 4.59 3.21 15.54
N ALA A 61 4.39 2.83 16.80
CA ALA A 61 3.25 3.25 17.62
C ALA A 61 3.68 4.30 18.65
N VAL A 62 2.75 5.19 18.99
CA VAL A 62 2.91 6.22 20.02
C VAL A 62 1.73 6.23 20.96
N THR A 63 1.96 6.62 22.23
CA THR A 63 0.91 7.08 23.14
C THR A 63 0.90 8.60 23.20
N HIS A 64 -0.25 9.18 23.53
CA HIS A 64 -0.46 10.63 23.63
C HIS A 64 -1.55 10.94 24.67
N ASP A 65 -1.79 12.23 24.94
CA ASP A 65 -2.71 12.64 26.01
C ASP A 65 -4.11 12.95 25.50
N THR A 66 -4.22 13.52 24.30
CA THR A 66 -5.51 13.91 23.71
C THR A 66 -6.12 12.73 22.95
N PRO A 67 -7.37 12.33 23.21
CA PRO A 67 -8.04 11.25 22.46
C PRO A 67 -8.11 11.54 20.95
N HIS A 68 -7.93 10.50 20.13
CA HIS A 68 -7.99 10.59 18.66
C HIS A 68 -9.42 10.48 18.10
N GLU A 69 -10.43 10.25 18.93
CA GLU A 69 -11.85 10.15 18.55
C GLU A 69 -12.11 9.17 17.37
N ASN A 70 -11.27 8.15 17.23
CA ASN A 70 -11.26 7.19 16.11
C ASN A 70 -11.10 7.86 14.72
N ILE A 71 -10.47 9.03 14.67
CA ILE A 71 -10.21 9.78 13.45
C ILE A 71 -8.73 9.64 13.06
N SER A 72 -8.47 9.15 11.84
CA SER A 72 -7.12 9.19 11.26
C SER A 72 -6.78 10.62 10.84
N THR A 73 -5.59 11.08 11.23
CA THR A 73 -5.12 12.44 10.94
C THR A 73 -3.88 12.37 10.07
N GLU A 74 -3.88 13.11 8.96
CA GLU A 74 -2.74 13.20 8.05
C GLU A 74 -2.24 14.65 7.96
N ILE A 75 -0.98 14.89 8.38
CA ILE A 75 -0.35 16.21 8.43
C ILE A 75 0.62 16.34 7.27
N HIS A 76 0.30 17.20 6.31
CA HIS A 76 1.12 17.48 5.14
C HIS A 76 2.10 18.63 5.39
N ARG A 77 3.39 18.31 5.43
CA ARG A 77 4.52 19.26 5.37
C ARG A 77 5.50 18.82 4.29
N SER A 78 6.63 19.56 4.15
CA SER A 78 7.73 19.18 3.24
C SER A 78 8.22 17.76 3.51
N GLY A 79 8.57 17.03 2.47
CA GLY A 79 9.12 15.68 2.55
C GLY A 79 8.07 14.56 2.43
N GLY A 80 6.84 14.80 2.86
CA GLY A 80 5.75 13.84 2.77
C GLY A 80 4.79 13.89 3.96
N PRO A 81 3.76 13.05 3.97
CA PRO A 81 2.77 13.02 5.04
C PRO A 81 3.34 12.41 6.35
N PHE A 82 2.78 12.89 7.46
CA PHE A 82 2.86 12.30 8.80
C PHE A 82 1.45 11.89 9.20
N THR A 83 1.18 10.60 9.23
CA THR A 83 -0.16 10.06 9.43
C THR A 83 -0.26 9.40 10.80
N LEU A 84 -1.28 9.79 11.57
CA LEU A 84 -1.65 9.15 12.83
C LEU A 84 -2.92 8.32 12.57
N VAL A 85 -2.85 7.03 12.83
CA VAL A 85 -3.97 6.10 12.67
C VAL A 85 -4.36 5.57 14.05
N PRO A 86 -5.63 5.69 14.46
CA PRO A 86 -6.10 5.19 15.75
C PRO A 86 -5.75 3.73 16.01
N LEU A 87 -5.26 3.46 17.20
CA LEU A 87 -5.09 2.11 17.76
C LEU A 87 -5.90 2.01 19.06
N PRO A 88 -6.20 0.80 19.54
CA PRO A 88 -6.70 0.61 20.89
C PRO A 88 -5.78 1.25 21.92
N ASP A 89 -6.36 1.79 22.97
CA ASP A 89 -5.61 2.38 24.08
C ASP A 89 -4.58 1.41 24.64
N ARG A 90 -3.43 1.95 25.04
CA ARG A 90 -2.35 1.20 25.65
C ARG A 90 -2.08 1.73 27.05
N ASP A 91 -2.19 0.86 28.05
CA ASP A 91 -1.99 1.20 29.46
C ASP A 91 -2.86 2.40 29.90
N GLY A 92 -4.11 2.46 29.41
CA GLY A 92 -5.07 3.51 29.72
C GLY A 92 -4.80 4.86 29.02
N ARG A 93 -3.87 4.90 28.04
CA ARG A 93 -3.57 6.10 27.25
C ARG A 93 -3.96 5.92 25.79
N PRO A 94 -4.48 6.97 25.13
CA PRO A 94 -4.72 6.96 23.70
C PRO A 94 -3.47 6.56 22.94
N CYS A 95 -3.64 5.71 21.90
CA CYS A 95 -2.54 5.17 21.13
C CYS A 95 -2.79 5.34 19.63
N SER A 96 -1.75 5.66 18.86
CA SER A 96 -1.83 5.79 17.40
C SER A 96 -0.65 5.08 16.74
N ALA A 97 -0.92 4.43 15.60
CA ALA A 97 0.13 4.03 14.67
C ALA A 97 0.57 5.24 13.85
N ILE A 98 1.86 5.40 13.68
CA ILE A 98 2.46 6.46 12.87
C ILE A 98 3.02 5.87 11.56
N VAL A 99 2.72 6.55 10.45
CA VAL A 99 3.43 6.41 9.19
C VAL A 99 4.00 7.79 8.83
N TRP A 100 5.31 7.94 8.94
CA TRP A 100 6.02 9.17 8.67
C TRP A 100 6.85 9.05 7.40
N MET A 101 6.40 9.66 6.32
CA MET A 101 7.14 9.70 5.06
C MET A 101 8.01 10.95 4.99
N ASP A 102 9.26 10.78 4.56
CA ASP A 102 10.20 11.89 4.34
C ASP A 102 11.33 11.48 3.38
N ASP A 103 12.25 12.40 3.10
CA ASP A 103 13.50 12.11 2.41
C ASP A 103 14.21 10.91 3.07
N GLY A 104 14.78 10.04 2.23
CA GLY A 104 15.34 8.78 2.70
C GLY A 104 16.56 8.95 3.63
N LYS A 105 17.35 10.04 3.47
CA LYS A 105 18.48 10.34 4.34
C LYS A 105 18.00 10.86 5.69
N LEU A 106 17.04 11.79 5.69
CA LEU A 106 16.43 12.30 6.92
C LEU A 106 15.73 11.19 7.72
N SER A 107 15.01 10.32 7.04
CA SER A 107 14.38 9.16 7.69
C SER A 107 15.39 8.22 8.32
N GLN A 108 16.56 8.03 7.66
CA GLN A 108 17.64 7.22 8.21
C GLN A 108 18.26 7.86 9.44
N GLN A 109 18.55 9.16 9.41
CA GLN A 109 19.05 9.91 10.56
C GLN A 109 18.10 9.81 11.77
N ARG A 110 16.79 9.90 11.54
CA ARG A 110 15.79 9.73 12.61
C ARG A 110 15.74 8.33 13.20
N MET A 111 16.07 7.30 12.42
CA MET A 111 16.20 5.92 12.95
C MET A 111 17.36 5.81 13.96
N GLU A 112 18.42 6.62 13.79
CA GLU A 112 19.64 6.61 14.60
C GLU A 112 19.54 7.50 15.85
N MET A 113 18.51 8.38 15.94
CA MET A 113 18.28 9.22 17.11
C MET A 113 17.99 8.39 18.37
N ASP A 114 18.42 8.86 19.52
CA ASP A 114 17.93 8.34 20.78
C ASP A 114 16.43 8.60 20.95
N VAL A 115 15.80 7.94 21.92
CA VAL A 115 14.35 8.01 22.11
C VAL A 115 13.88 9.41 22.44
N ALA A 116 14.58 10.14 23.32
CA ALA A 116 14.17 11.46 23.77
C ALA A 116 14.23 12.49 22.62
N GLN A 117 15.31 12.49 21.86
CA GLN A 117 15.44 13.33 20.68
C GLN A 117 14.36 13.00 19.62
N PHE A 118 14.11 11.72 19.38
CA PHE A 118 13.10 11.28 18.42
C PHE A 118 11.69 11.72 18.87
N GLU A 119 11.35 11.59 20.14
CA GLU A 119 10.07 12.03 20.71
C GLU A 119 9.84 13.54 20.53
N THR A 120 10.87 14.35 20.75
CA THR A 120 10.80 15.81 20.50
C THR A 120 10.51 16.10 19.02
N VAL A 121 11.30 15.52 18.12
CA VAL A 121 11.17 15.78 16.67
C VAL A 121 9.82 15.28 16.12
N MET A 122 9.31 14.13 16.58
CA MET A 122 8.01 13.65 16.12
C MET A 122 6.84 14.45 16.68
N SER A 123 6.94 14.96 17.94
CA SER A 123 5.92 15.83 18.54
C SER A 123 5.82 17.16 17.81
N GLU A 124 6.95 17.79 17.48
CA GLU A 124 7.00 18.99 16.63
C GLU A 124 6.44 18.72 15.24
N ARG A 125 6.76 17.55 14.65
CA ARG A 125 6.27 17.15 13.31
C ARG A 125 4.75 16.95 13.32
N SER A 126 4.18 16.47 14.42
CA SER A 126 2.74 16.31 14.62
C SER A 126 2.03 17.64 14.91
N CYS A 127 2.75 18.77 15.01
CA CYS A 127 2.24 20.07 15.43
C CYS A 127 1.65 20.03 16.85
N HIS A 128 2.09 19.09 17.70
CA HIS A 128 1.54 18.84 19.04
C HIS A 128 0.01 18.67 19.06
N LEU A 129 -0.58 18.17 17.95
CA LEU A 129 -2.03 18.07 17.78
C LEU A 129 -2.70 17.21 18.85
N PHE A 130 -2.02 16.18 19.32
CA PHE A 130 -2.47 15.31 20.42
C PHE A 130 -1.59 15.46 21.68
N GLY A 131 -0.87 16.58 21.82
CA GLY A 131 0.13 16.78 22.85
C GLY A 131 1.48 16.16 22.47
N ASP A 132 2.31 15.90 23.47
CA ASP A 132 3.61 15.24 23.26
C ASP A 132 3.41 13.75 22.99
N LEU A 133 4.05 13.29 21.91
CA LEU A 133 4.00 11.90 21.52
C LEU A 133 5.09 11.09 22.24
N LYS A 134 4.74 9.94 22.79
CA LYS A 134 5.67 9.02 23.43
C LYS A 134 5.78 7.71 22.63
N LEU A 135 7.00 7.28 22.35
CA LEU A 135 7.25 6.07 21.58
C LEU A 135 6.73 4.83 22.34
N ALA A 136 5.86 4.05 21.69
CA ALA A 136 5.20 2.89 22.29
C ALA A 136 5.57 1.56 21.58
N SER A 137 6.41 1.60 20.55
CA SER A 137 6.96 0.41 19.87
C SER A 137 8.36 0.67 19.33
N HIS A 138 9.03 -0.38 18.84
CA HIS A 138 10.23 -0.18 18.03
C HIS A 138 9.88 0.53 16.70
N ARG A 139 10.86 1.26 16.17
CA ARG A 139 10.76 1.95 14.87
C ARG A 139 11.12 0.98 13.74
N SER A 140 10.37 1.01 12.66
CA SER A 140 10.68 0.30 11.42
C SER A 140 10.84 1.30 10.27
N ILE A 141 11.66 0.98 9.28
CA ILE A 141 11.90 1.84 8.12
C ILE A 141 11.88 1.03 6.83
N TRP A 142 11.22 1.56 5.78
CA TRP A 142 11.22 0.95 4.44
C TRP A 142 11.17 1.98 3.33
N PRO A 143 11.67 1.64 2.13
CA PRO A 143 11.62 2.55 0.99
C PRO A 143 10.19 2.72 0.46
N ILE A 144 9.85 3.94 0.08
CA ILE A 144 8.62 4.25 -0.64
C ILE A 144 8.87 4.02 -2.12
N ILE A 145 8.09 3.12 -2.69
CA ILE A 145 8.12 2.77 -4.12
C ILE A 145 6.71 2.65 -4.66
N SER A 146 6.58 2.76 -5.97
CA SER A 146 5.40 2.30 -6.70
C SER A 146 5.80 1.19 -7.63
N GLN A 147 5.00 0.12 -7.69
CA GLN A 147 5.19 -0.98 -8.64
C GLN A 147 3.87 -1.31 -9.33
N LYS A 148 3.97 -1.70 -10.60
CA LYS A 148 2.85 -2.26 -11.35
C LYS A 148 3.34 -3.38 -12.23
N ALA A 149 2.75 -4.57 -12.10
CA ALA A 149 2.98 -5.68 -13.00
C ALA A 149 2.45 -5.36 -14.41
N ALA A 150 3.17 -5.78 -15.45
CA ALA A 150 2.77 -5.56 -16.84
C ALA A 150 1.46 -6.30 -17.18
N ARG A 151 1.25 -7.44 -16.54
CA ARG A 151 0.00 -8.21 -16.56
C ARG A 151 -0.33 -8.65 -15.13
N LEU A 152 -1.62 -8.76 -14.81
CA LEU A 152 -2.09 -9.24 -13.51
C LEU A 152 -2.38 -10.74 -13.53
N SER A 153 -2.21 -11.38 -14.67
CA SER A 153 -2.36 -12.82 -14.84
C SER A 153 -1.38 -13.38 -15.89
N GLY A 154 -1.08 -14.64 -15.76
CA GLY A 154 -0.38 -15.49 -16.74
C GLY A 154 -1.12 -16.79 -16.91
N GLU A 155 -0.47 -17.78 -17.56
CA GLU A 155 -1.04 -19.12 -17.69
C GLU A 155 -1.20 -19.75 -16.29
N ARG A 156 -2.43 -20.05 -15.90
CA ARG A 156 -2.77 -20.66 -14.60
C ARG A 156 -2.31 -19.90 -13.35
N ILE A 157 -1.98 -18.61 -13.47
CA ILE A 157 -1.55 -17.78 -12.35
C ILE A 157 -2.22 -16.41 -12.37
N ALA A 158 -2.73 -15.97 -11.23
CA ALA A 158 -3.18 -14.62 -10.96
C ALA A 158 -2.26 -13.94 -9.93
N LEU A 159 -1.93 -12.68 -10.16
CA LEU A 159 -1.21 -11.83 -9.22
C LEU A 159 -2.21 -10.95 -8.47
N ILE A 160 -2.11 -10.89 -7.14
CA ILE A 160 -2.91 -10.01 -6.29
C ILE A 160 -2.01 -9.21 -5.34
N ALA A 161 -2.56 -8.17 -4.75
CA ALA A 161 -1.90 -7.36 -3.73
C ALA A 161 -0.50 -6.86 -4.18
N GLU A 162 0.49 -6.88 -3.29
CA GLU A 162 1.84 -6.37 -3.60
C GLU A 162 2.59 -7.20 -4.68
N ALA A 163 2.16 -8.41 -4.99
CA ALA A 163 2.69 -9.14 -6.13
C ALA A 163 2.25 -8.51 -7.47
N ALA A 164 1.07 -7.90 -7.51
CA ALA A 164 0.49 -7.22 -8.67
C ALA A 164 0.83 -5.72 -8.73
N HIS A 165 0.71 -5.03 -7.59
CA HIS A 165 0.87 -3.57 -7.49
C HIS A 165 1.35 -3.16 -6.09
N VAL A 166 2.20 -2.14 -6.04
CA VAL A 166 2.63 -1.46 -4.81
C VAL A 166 2.38 0.02 -5.01
N VAL A 167 1.80 0.68 -4.02
CA VAL A 167 1.56 2.12 -4.03
C VAL A 167 2.09 2.76 -2.75
N PRO A 168 2.53 4.03 -2.79
CA PRO A 168 2.81 4.79 -1.58
C PRO A 168 1.61 4.77 -0.62
N PRO A 169 1.81 4.80 0.70
CA PRO A 169 0.74 4.67 1.69
C PRO A 169 -0.13 5.95 1.83
N ILE A 170 -0.18 6.80 0.82
CA ILE A 170 -1.02 8.00 0.77
C ILE A 170 -2.45 7.60 0.44
N GLY A 171 -3.39 8.01 1.28
CA GLY A 171 -4.82 7.71 1.12
C GLY A 171 -5.19 6.23 1.30
N ALA A 172 -4.33 5.42 1.93
CA ALA A 172 -4.58 4.02 2.35
C ALA A 172 -5.14 3.09 1.25
N GLN A 173 -4.74 3.27 -0.02
CA GLN A 173 -5.31 2.56 -1.18
C GLN A 173 -4.88 1.09 -1.29
N GLY A 174 -3.72 0.71 -0.74
CA GLY A 174 -3.11 -0.61 -0.97
C GLY A 174 -4.01 -1.78 -0.57
N LEU A 175 -4.59 -1.73 0.63
CA LEU A 175 -5.48 -2.78 1.12
C LEU A 175 -6.76 -2.88 0.30
N ASN A 176 -7.41 -1.75 0.00
CA ASN A 176 -8.64 -1.73 -0.79
C ASN A 176 -8.44 -2.29 -2.20
N MET A 177 -7.31 -1.99 -2.84
CA MET A 177 -6.94 -2.58 -4.13
C MET A 177 -6.79 -4.09 -4.03
N SER A 178 -6.13 -4.58 -2.97
CA SER A 178 -5.91 -6.01 -2.74
C SER A 178 -7.21 -6.77 -2.47
N LEU A 179 -8.12 -6.19 -1.69
CA LEU A 179 -9.45 -6.76 -1.45
C LEU A 179 -10.26 -6.82 -2.74
N THR A 180 -10.18 -5.79 -3.58
CA THR A 180 -10.85 -5.79 -4.89
C THR A 180 -10.27 -6.85 -5.84
N ASP A 181 -8.95 -7.09 -5.83
CA ASP A 181 -8.34 -8.19 -6.58
C ASP A 181 -8.93 -9.54 -6.16
N THR A 182 -8.99 -9.77 -4.86
CA THR A 182 -9.51 -11.02 -4.27
C THR A 182 -10.99 -11.22 -4.61
N ALA A 183 -11.83 -10.19 -4.44
CA ALA A 183 -13.24 -10.25 -4.78
C ALA A 183 -13.45 -10.56 -6.26
N THR A 184 -12.73 -9.87 -7.15
CA THR A 184 -12.83 -10.11 -8.60
C THR A 184 -12.45 -11.54 -8.98
N LEU A 185 -11.39 -12.11 -8.38
CA LEU A 185 -11.01 -13.51 -8.63
C LEU A 185 -12.07 -14.48 -8.12
N LEU A 186 -12.63 -14.22 -6.94
CA LEU A 186 -13.70 -15.04 -6.37
C LEU A 186 -14.94 -15.05 -7.25
N ASP A 187 -15.40 -13.88 -7.70
CA ASP A 187 -16.55 -13.74 -8.58
C ASP A 187 -16.38 -14.54 -9.88
N LEU A 188 -15.20 -14.44 -10.50
CA LEU A 188 -14.87 -15.18 -11.73
C LEU A 188 -14.80 -16.70 -11.49
N ALA A 189 -14.27 -17.14 -10.35
CA ALA A 189 -14.17 -18.55 -9.98
C ALA A 189 -15.57 -19.16 -9.73
N VAL A 190 -16.43 -18.41 -9.03
CA VAL A 190 -17.83 -18.84 -8.74
C VAL A 190 -18.66 -18.86 -10.02
N ALA A 191 -18.50 -17.88 -10.90
CA ALA A 191 -19.24 -17.81 -12.16
C ALA A 191 -18.90 -18.97 -13.12
N ARG A 192 -17.66 -19.51 -13.05
CA ARG A 192 -17.18 -20.57 -13.93
C ARG A 192 -16.26 -21.58 -13.22
N PRO A 193 -16.78 -22.43 -12.34
CA PRO A 193 -15.95 -23.37 -11.53
C PRO A 193 -15.12 -24.35 -12.38
N ASP A 194 -15.69 -24.82 -13.49
CA ASP A 194 -15.01 -25.76 -14.40
C ASP A 194 -13.87 -25.09 -15.19
N GLY A 195 -13.93 -23.78 -15.38
CA GLY A 195 -12.92 -22.96 -16.01
C GLY A 195 -11.89 -22.37 -15.03
N LEU A 196 -11.80 -22.88 -13.79
CA LEU A 196 -10.89 -22.34 -12.78
C LEU A 196 -9.44 -22.30 -13.31
N GLY A 197 -8.87 -21.09 -13.39
CA GLY A 197 -7.52 -20.82 -13.84
C GLY A 197 -7.28 -21.00 -15.35
N ASP A 198 -8.31 -21.27 -16.16
CA ASP A 198 -8.15 -21.32 -17.61
C ASP A 198 -7.86 -19.93 -18.22
N ARG A 199 -7.52 -19.90 -19.50
CA ARG A 199 -7.19 -18.67 -20.20
C ARG A 199 -8.32 -17.66 -20.18
N VAL A 200 -9.58 -18.10 -20.29
CA VAL A 200 -10.75 -17.20 -20.31
C VAL A 200 -10.88 -16.48 -18.97
N MET A 201 -10.78 -17.21 -17.85
CA MET A 201 -10.80 -16.62 -16.51
C MET A 201 -9.62 -15.66 -16.29
N MET A 202 -8.41 -16.06 -16.69
CA MET A 202 -7.20 -15.24 -16.50
C MET A 202 -7.21 -13.95 -17.32
N ASP A 203 -7.69 -14.02 -18.55
CA ASP A 203 -7.83 -12.83 -19.40
C ASP A 203 -8.96 -11.91 -18.89
N ALA A 204 -10.07 -12.46 -18.41
CA ALA A 204 -11.14 -11.69 -17.79
C ALA A 204 -10.68 -10.97 -16.51
N TYR A 205 -9.91 -11.67 -15.65
CA TYR A 205 -9.31 -11.07 -14.47
C TYR A 205 -8.38 -9.90 -14.83
N HIS A 206 -7.47 -10.13 -15.77
CA HIS A 206 -6.56 -9.07 -16.24
C HIS A 206 -7.33 -7.87 -16.79
N ALA A 207 -8.29 -8.08 -17.67
CA ALA A 207 -9.07 -7.01 -18.31
C ALA A 207 -9.86 -6.19 -17.28
N SER A 208 -10.48 -6.84 -16.29
CA SER A 208 -11.25 -6.19 -15.23
C SER A 208 -10.38 -5.32 -14.33
N ARG A 209 -9.19 -5.81 -13.93
CA ARG A 209 -8.38 -5.15 -12.90
C ARG A 209 -7.30 -4.21 -13.44
N HIS A 210 -6.72 -4.49 -14.62
CA HIS A 210 -5.55 -3.78 -15.11
C HIS A 210 -5.77 -2.27 -15.27
N ARG A 211 -6.94 -1.85 -15.76
CA ARG A 211 -7.27 -0.43 -15.96
C ARG A 211 -7.45 0.29 -14.63
N ASP A 212 -8.19 -0.29 -13.68
CA ASP A 212 -8.41 0.28 -12.36
C ASP A 212 -7.08 0.41 -11.59
N VAL A 213 -6.28 -0.65 -11.56
CA VAL A 213 -4.93 -0.62 -10.96
C VAL A 213 -4.05 0.45 -11.61
N ALA A 214 -4.07 0.58 -12.94
CA ALA A 214 -3.27 1.59 -13.63
C ALA A 214 -3.66 3.01 -13.24
N LEU A 215 -4.96 3.31 -13.19
CA LEU A 215 -5.47 4.63 -12.81
C LEU A 215 -5.14 4.96 -11.34
N ARG A 216 -5.33 4.01 -10.43
CA ARG A 216 -5.00 4.20 -8.99
C ARG A 216 -3.51 4.40 -8.77
N VAL A 217 -2.66 3.57 -9.39
CA VAL A 217 -1.20 3.73 -9.29
C VAL A 217 -0.75 5.10 -9.81
N GLN A 218 -1.31 5.57 -10.94
CA GLN A 218 -0.99 6.90 -11.48
C GLN A 218 -1.50 8.03 -10.57
N GLY A 219 -2.71 7.93 -10.04
CA GLY A 219 -3.28 8.91 -9.12
C GLY A 219 -2.46 9.04 -7.83
N VAL A 220 -2.09 7.91 -7.22
CA VAL A 220 -1.25 7.91 -6.02
C VAL A 220 0.17 8.40 -6.32
N ASP A 221 0.75 8.06 -7.48
CA ASP A 221 2.07 8.59 -7.92
C ASP A 221 2.03 10.12 -8.02
N LEU A 222 0.98 10.69 -8.64
CA LEU A 222 0.81 12.14 -8.74
C LEU A 222 0.67 12.80 -7.36
N LEU A 223 -0.17 12.25 -6.49
CA LEU A 223 -0.34 12.72 -5.12
C LEU A 223 0.97 12.67 -4.33
N ASN A 224 1.72 11.57 -4.45
CA ASN A 224 3.00 11.43 -3.77
C ASN A 224 4.02 12.47 -4.24
N ARG A 225 4.13 12.69 -5.56
CA ARG A 225 5.00 13.75 -6.11
C ARG A 225 4.59 15.14 -5.65
N ALA A 226 3.29 15.42 -5.63
CA ALA A 226 2.78 16.70 -5.12
C ALA A 226 3.08 16.88 -3.62
N SER A 227 3.04 15.80 -2.80
CA SER A 227 3.35 15.86 -1.37
C SER A 227 4.83 16.12 -1.06
N GLN A 228 5.74 15.77 -1.98
CA GLN A 228 7.18 16.01 -1.84
C GLN A 228 7.59 17.47 -2.12
N ALA A 229 6.73 18.23 -2.82
CA ALA A 229 7.06 19.58 -3.24
C ALA A 229 7.35 20.49 -2.03
N SER A 230 8.59 20.96 -1.93
CA SER A 230 9.09 21.83 -0.86
C SER A 230 8.95 23.32 -1.15
N ALA A 231 8.76 23.72 -2.42
CA ALA A 231 8.65 25.12 -2.83
C ALA A 231 7.40 25.78 -2.18
N PRO A 232 7.53 26.96 -1.54
CA PRO A 232 6.42 27.66 -0.88
C PRO A 232 5.21 27.86 -1.79
N ALA A 233 5.42 28.32 -3.01
CA ALA A 233 4.35 28.54 -3.99
C ALA A 233 3.55 27.25 -4.33
N LEU A 234 4.23 26.08 -4.37
CA LEU A 234 3.56 24.80 -4.60
C LEU A 234 2.78 24.31 -3.36
N ARG A 235 3.21 24.69 -2.16
CA ARG A 235 2.46 24.44 -0.94
C ARG A 235 1.16 25.23 -0.88
N ASP A 236 1.21 26.50 -1.29
CA ASP A 236 0.04 27.37 -1.33
C ASP A 236 -0.97 26.90 -2.38
N VAL A 237 -0.52 26.54 -3.58
CA VAL A 237 -1.35 25.94 -4.63
C VAL A 237 -1.99 24.62 -4.15
N ARG A 238 -1.23 23.79 -3.44
CA ARG A 238 -1.76 22.55 -2.86
C ARG A 238 -2.84 22.83 -1.80
N ALA A 239 -2.61 23.80 -0.91
CA ALA A 239 -3.58 24.18 0.12
C ALA A 239 -4.88 24.70 -0.52
N VAL A 240 -4.77 25.57 -1.53
CA VAL A 240 -5.93 26.07 -2.30
C VAL A 240 -6.63 24.92 -3.02
N GLY A 241 -5.89 24.01 -3.66
CA GLY A 241 -6.45 22.85 -4.35
C GLY A 241 -7.19 21.90 -3.41
N LEU A 242 -6.63 21.60 -2.25
CA LEU A 242 -7.27 20.77 -1.23
C LEU A 242 -8.53 21.41 -0.67
N ASN A 243 -8.49 22.73 -0.38
CA ASN A 243 -9.66 23.47 0.08
C ASN A 243 -10.77 23.51 -1.00
N ALA A 244 -10.42 23.69 -2.26
CA ALA A 244 -11.38 23.65 -3.37
C ALA A 244 -12.00 22.25 -3.52
N LEU A 245 -11.21 21.18 -3.46
CA LEU A 245 -11.72 19.80 -3.47
C LEU A 245 -12.62 19.50 -2.27
N TYR A 246 -12.29 20.02 -1.09
CA TYR A 246 -13.12 19.88 0.08
C TYR A 246 -14.44 20.63 -0.04
N ALA A 247 -14.42 21.83 -0.59
CA ALA A 247 -15.61 22.67 -0.79
C ALA A 247 -16.58 22.12 -1.86
N LEU A 248 -16.05 21.41 -2.87
CA LEU A 248 -16.84 20.83 -3.95
C LEU A 248 -17.42 19.45 -3.54
N THR A 249 -18.55 19.46 -2.84
CA THR A 249 -19.22 18.26 -2.31
C THR A 249 -19.36 17.10 -3.31
N PRO A 250 -19.77 17.29 -4.58
CA PRO A 250 -19.86 16.18 -5.54
C PRO A 250 -18.52 15.54 -5.85
N VAL A 251 -17.47 16.36 -6.00
CA VAL A 251 -16.10 15.88 -6.27
C VAL A 251 -15.56 15.12 -5.06
N ARG A 252 -15.75 15.68 -3.86
CA ARG A 252 -15.37 15.02 -2.61
C ARG A 252 -16.03 13.66 -2.45
N HIS A 253 -17.35 13.57 -2.65
CA HIS A 253 -18.09 12.30 -2.58
C HIS A 253 -17.57 11.27 -3.59
N THR A 254 -17.37 11.67 -4.84
CA THR A 254 -16.81 10.79 -5.87
C THR A 254 -15.41 10.28 -5.49
N LEU A 255 -14.52 11.15 -5.02
CA LEU A 255 -13.17 10.77 -4.59
C LEU A 255 -13.21 9.84 -3.36
N MET A 256 -14.12 10.09 -2.41
CA MET A 256 -14.31 9.22 -1.24
C MET A 256 -14.83 7.83 -1.67
N GLN A 257 -15.83 7.76 -2.54
CA GLN A 257 -16.35 6.50 -3.07
C GLN A 257 -15.28 5.71 -3.83
N MET A 258 -14.51 6.38 -4.67
CA MET A 258 -13.36 5.76 -5.36
C MET A 258 -12.31 5.25 -4.38
N GLY A 259 -12.03 6.02 -3.31
CA GLY A 259 -11.10 5.64 -2.24
C GLY A 259 -11.55 4.40 -1.48
N LEU A 260 -12.83 4.32 -1.15
CA LEU A 260 -13.44 3.21 -0.42
C LEU A 260 -13.73 2.00 -1.31
N GLY A 261 -13.60 2.12 -2.65
CA GLY A 261 -13.94 1.03 -3.57
C GLY A 261 -15.46 0.75 -3.66
N ILE A 262 -16.30 1.71 -3.22
CA ILE A 262 -17.76 1.63 -3.31
C ILE A 262 -18.16 2.09 -4.72
N LYS A 263 -18.95 1.26 -5.41
CA LYS A 263 -19.55 1.57 -6.72
C LYS A 263 -20.89 2.24 -6.54
#